data_8a861b2f15c73f4e2f31dd704fe7a992
#
_entry.id   8a861b2f15c73f4e2f31dd704fe7a992
#
_cell.length_a   1.000
_cell.length_b   1.000
_cell.length_c   1.000
_cell.angle_alpha   90.00
_cell.angle_beta   90.00
_cell.angle_gamma   90.00
#
_symmetry.space_group_name_H-M   'P 1'
#
loop_
_entity.id
_entity.type
_entity.pdbx_description
1 polymer ?
#
loop_
_entity_poly.entity_id
_entity_poly.type
_entity_poly.pdbx_seq_one_letter_code
_entity_poly.pdbx_strand_id
1 'polypeptide(L)'
;MLLPQIKKTVARYGLLERGDKILVACSGGADSSALLSALLELREEYGLRIAVAHFNHRLRRAADQDERFVIRMAQKLGLPVYVRREDIRAFAAKHGLNIEEAGRERRYKFLRETAGRVGVSRIATAHTLTDQAETVLMRILRGTGPTGLGGIAPCIDGLVIRPLIEVKRREVEAYLRVRRIPYREDETNRDLRYQRNRVRRRLIPYLERNFEPKIVSHLGRLAEISREEEQAWAQLIKARARRAIFLKKGKIFFDAGRLSSLSPALGRRLVRAFLSAIKGDLRKFSFRDVEAVRCLAERKEAALPGKLVLRREQGLISIKERSAPSIGYEYEWDGKKNLVIPEVGLSFAGRKINKGKTALSLYNDDRRALLDAAKVRFPLLVRSRREGDRYRPLGSPGRKKLKEIMRAKEIPLAERERRPVFLSRGKIVWVQGLPVAEDFKVSPVTKAIIVIAKATFK
;
A
#
# COMPACT_ATOMS: atom_id res chain seq x y z
N MET A 1 41.95 -13.62 -3.61
CA MET A 1 40.88 -13.57 -4.63
C MET A 1 39.65 -12.78 -4.20
N LEU A 2 39.26 -12.73 -2.90
CA LEU A 2 38.05 -12.04 -2.44
C LEU A 2 38.06 -10.53 -2.73
N LEU A 3 39.11 -9.80 -2.39
CA LEU A 3 39.19 -8.34 -2.55
C LEU A 3 39.04 -7.85 -3.99
N PRO A 4 39.73 -8.43 -5.00
CA PRO A 4 39.53 -8.03 -6.39
C PRO A 4 38.07 -8.20 -6.85
N GLN A 5 37.39 -9.26 -6.40
CA GLN A 5 35.97 -9.46 -6.74
C GLN A 5 35.09 -8.42 -6.07
N ILE A 6 35.35 -8.08 -4.79
CA ILE A 6 34.63 -7.02 -4.08
C ILE A 6 34.84 -5.67 -4.79
N LYS A 7 36.07 -5.31 -5.16
CA LYS A 7 36.36 -4.07 -5.91
C LYS A 7 35.60 -4.01 -7.20
N LYS A 8 35.55 -5.11 -7.96
CA LYS A 8 34.78 -5.22 -9.18
C LYS A 8 33.27 -5.00 -8.92
N THR A 9 32.72 -5.63 -7.90
CA THR A 9 31.31 -5.49 -7.50
C THR A 9 31.01 -4.05 -7.07
N VAL A 10 31.90 -3.46 -6.26
CA VAL A 10 31.80 -2.06 -5.80
C VAL A 10 31.75 -1.09 -6.99
N ALA A 11 32.69 -1.23 -7.93
CA ALA A 11 32.77 -0.38 -9.12
C ALA A 11 31.54 -0.57 -10.03
N ARG A 12 31.14 -1.83 -10.26
CA ARG A 12 30.01 -2.17 -11.13
C ARG A 12 28.69 -1.55 -10.68
N TYR A 13 28.41 -1.56 -9.37
CA TYR A 13 27.15 -1.12 -8.81
C TYR A 13 27.24 0.24 -8.09
N GLY A 14 28.37 0.90 -8.10
CA GLY A 14 28.55 2.18 -7.40
C GLY A 14 28.26 2.06 -5.88
N LEU A 15 28.78 0.99 -5.24
CA LEU A 15 28.42 0.69 -3.86
C LEU A 15 29.13 1.57 -2.83
N LEU A 16 30.32 2.05 -3.15
CA LEU A 16 31.16 2.87 -2.26
C LEU A 16 31.62 4.13 -3.00
N GLU A 17 31.65 5.22 -2.24
CA GLU A 17 32.22 6.50 -2.65
C GLU A 17 33.38 6.85 -1.69
N ARG A 18 34.29 7.70 -2.19
CA ARG A 18 35.41 8.15 -1.35
C ARG A 18 34.91 8.99 -0.17
N GLY A 19 35.38 8.64 1.04
CA GLY A 19 34.96 9.32 2.28
C GLY A 19 33.69 8.77 2.92
N ASP A 20 33.11 7.70 2.35
CA ASP A 20 31.90 7.10 2.90
C ASP A 20 32.03 6.71 4.39
N LYS A 21 30.98 6.98 5.13
CA LYS A 21 30.79 6.46 6.50
C LYS A 21 29.89 5.23 6.42
N ILE A 22 30.42 4.08 6.85
CA ILE A 22 29.78 2.78 6.68
C ILE A 22 29.40 2.16 8.00
N LEU A 23 28.14 1.72 8.13
CA LEU A 23 27.68 0.87 9.22
C LEU A 23 27.64 -0.59 8.73
N VAL A 24 28.53 -1.43 9.25
CA VAL A 24 28.61 -2.85 8.90
C VAL A 24 27.67 -3.66 9.79
N ALA A 25 26.66 -4.30 9.20
CA ALA A 25 25.79 -5.22 9.92
C ALA A 25 26.52 -6.54 10.19
N CYS A 26 27.00 -6.72 11.42
CA CYS A 26 27.81 -7.86 11.82
C CYS A 26 27.05 -8.80 12.74
N SER A 27 26.84 -10.06 12.28
CA SER A 27 26.25 -11.13 13.10
C SER A 27 27.29 -11.94 13.88
N GLY A 28 28.59 -11.76 13.58
CA GLY A 28 29.67 -12.60 14.09
C GLY A 28 29.94 -13.86 13.27
N GLY A 29 29.07 -14.16 12.28
CA GLY A 29 29.24 -15.29 11.37
C GLY A 29 30.26 -15.02 10.26
N ALA A 30 30.65 -16.07 9.53
CA ALA A 30 31.69 -16.04 8.50
C ALA A 30 31.53 -14.88 7.49
N ASP A 31 30.37 -14.77 6.87
CA ASP A 31 30.14 -13.77 5.80
C ASP A 31 30.28 -12.33 6.34
N SER A 32 29.76 -12.04 7.54
CA SER A 32 29.84 -10.70 8.13
C SER A 32 31.25 -10.35 8.64
N SER A 33 31.99 -11.33 9.13
CA SER A 33 33.40 -11.13 9.55
C SER A 33 34.30 -10.90 8.35
N ALA A 34 34.08 -11.61 7.23
CA ALA A 34 34.78 -11.39 5.98
C ALA A 34 34.47 -10.02 5.36
N LEU A 35 33.21 -9.59 5.37
CA LEU A 35 32.81 -8.27 4.91
C LEU A 35 33.51 -7.17 5.68
N LEU A 36 33.48 -7.26 7.02
CA LEU A 36 34.11 -6.27 7.88
C LEU A 36 35.63 -6.19 7.59
N SER A 37 36.31 -7.34 7.53
CA SER A 37 37.76 -7.39 7.23
C SER A 37 38.07 -6.83 5.83
N ALA A 38 37.31 -7.20 4.82
CA ALA A 38 37.50 -6.69 3.48
C ALA A 38 37.32 -5.16 3.38
N LEU A 39 36.31 -4.60 4.09
CA LEU A 39 36.10 -3.16 4.13
C LEU A 39 37.21 -2.43 4.89
N LEU A 40 37.81 -3.06 5.89
CA LEU A 40 38.99 -2.51 6.58
C LEU A 40 40.20 -2.48 5.65
N GLU A 41 40.44 -3.51 4.80
CA GLU A 41 41.50 -3.49 3.82
C GLU A 41 41.29 -2.41 2.73
N LEU A 42 40.02 -2.07 2.43
CA LEU A 42 39.66 -1.00 1.50
C LEU A 42 39.59 0.39 2.15
N ARG A 43 39.81 0.49 3.47
CA ARG A 43 39.63 1.70 4.25
C ARG A 43 40.47 2.87 3.76
N GLU A 44 41.76 2.65 3.51
CA GLU A 44 42.68 3.71 3.07
C GLU A 44 42.36 4.14 1.62
N GLU A 45 42.18 3.17 0.75
CA GLU A 45 41.90 3.42 -0.69
C GLU A 45 40.66 4.29 -0.91
N TYR A 46 39.58 4.04 -0.15
CA TYR A 46 38.30 4.77 -0.26
C TYR A 46 38.12 5.82 0.84
N GLY A 47 39.06 5.98 1.79
CA GLY A 47 38.91 6.93 2.91
C GLY A 47 37.72 6.59 3.83
N LEU A 48 37.43 5.29 4.04
CA LEU A 48 36.22 4.85 4.74
C LEU A 48 36.28 5.11 6.25
N ARG A 49 35.15 5.52 6.82
CA ARG A 49 34.90 5.53 8.25
C ARG A 49 33.94 4.40 8.60
N ILE A 50 34.40 3.42 9.36
CA ILE A 50 33.66 2.17 9.58
C ILE A 50 33.16 2.10 11.02
N ALA A 51 31.91 1.73 11.20
CA ALA A 51 31.29 1.37 12.47
C ALA A 51 30.58 0.02 12.33
N VAL A 52 30.38 -0.68 13.44
CA VAL A 52 29.78 -2.01 13.51
C VAL A 52 28.39 -1.91 14.13
N ALA A 53 27.40 -2.64 13.57
CA ALA A 53 26.09 -2.80 14.18
C ALA A 53 25.76 -4.28 14.37
N HIS A 54 25.34 -4.65 15.57
CA HIS A 54 24.92 -6.00 15.93
C HIS A 54 23.47 -5.99 16.42
N PHE A 55 22.64 -6.89 15.88
CA PHE A 55 21.26 -7.07 16.32
C PHE A 55 21.10 -8.45 16.95
N ASN A 56 20.91 -8.50 18.27
CA ASN A 56 20.68 -9.73 19.01
C ASN A 56 19.18 -10.04 19.06
N HIS A 57 18.78 -11.07 18.32
CA HIS A 57 17.38 -11.50 18.18
C HIS A 57 16.79 -12.19 19.41
N ARG A 58 17.63 -12.55 20.42
CA ARG A 58 17.25 -13.32 21.62
C ARG A 58 16.48 -14.62 21.33
N LEU A 59 16.77 -15.26 20.20
CA LEU A 59 16.09 -16.52 19.80
C LEU A 59 16.71 -17.75 20.44
N ARG A 60 17.94 -17.68 20.94
CA ARG A 60 18.73 -18.79 21.50
C ARG A 60 19.69 -18.31 22.60
N ARG A 61 20.08 -19.23 23.51
CA ARG A 61 21.03 -18.91 24.60
C ARG A 61 22.41 -18.45 24.09
N ALA A 62 22.88 -18.99 22.95
CA ALA A 62 24.16 -18.59 22.36
C ALA A 62 24.18 -17.17 21.76
N ALA A 63 23.01 -16.50 21.55
CA ALA A 63 22.95 -15.18 20.97
C ALA A 63 23.74 -14.10 21.76
N ASP A 64 23.79 -14.22 23.10
CA ASP A 64 24.58 -13.31 23.94
C ASP A 64 26.09 -13.57 23.82
N GLN A 65 26.49 -14.79 23.48
CA GLN A 65 27.90 -15.09 23.20
C GLN A 65 28.31 -14.53 21.83
N ASP A 66 27.43 -14.57 20.84
CA ASP A 66 27.67 -13.96 19.52
C ASP A 66 27.82 -12.44 19.65
N GLU A 67 26.96 -11.81 20.43
CA GLU A 67 27.04 -10.39 20.75
C GLU A 67 28.39 -10.02 21.40
N ARG A 68 28.79 -10.76 22.46
CA ARG A 68 30.08 -10.54 23.14
C ARG A 68 31.26 -10.73 22.18
N PHE A 69 31.17 -11.69 21.26
CA PHE A 69 32.20 -11.89 20.25
C PHE A 69 32.30 -10.68 19.31
N VAL A 70 31.18 -10.16 18.81
CA VAL A 70 31.17 -8.99 17.91
C VAL A 70 31.69 -7.74 18.62
N ILE A 71 31.31 -7.51 19.88
CA ILE A 71 31.80 -6.37 20.68
C ILE A 71 33.31 -6.45 20.84
N ARG A 72 33.85 -7.60 21.27
CA ARG A 72 35.29 -7.79 21.43
C ARG A 72 36.07 -7.63 20.14
N MET A 73 35.51 -8.12 19.03
CA MET A 73 36.09 -7.98 17.69
C MET A 73 36.17 -6.51 17.27
N ALA A 74 35.06 -5.76 17.43
CA ALA A 74 35.02 -4.34 17.11
C ALA A 74 36.01 -3.53 17.97
N GLN A 75 36.06 -3.80 19.28
CA GLN A 75 36.99 -3.14 20.20
C GLN A 75 38.48 -3.38 19.82
N LYS A 76 38.84 -4.63 19.48
CA LYS A 76 40.20 -4.96 19.01
C LYS A 76 40.58 -4.22 17.72
N LEU A 77 39.60 -3.90 16.90
CA LEU A 77 39.80 -3.17 15.65
C LEU A 77 39.65 -1.64 15.79
N GLY A 78 39.45 -1.14 17.02
CA GLY A 78 39.25 0.29 17.29
C GLY A 78 38.01 0.88 16.64
N LEU A 79 36.93 0.06 16.46
CA LEU A 79 35.73 0.47 15.76
C LEU A 79 34.57 0.74 16.74
N PRO A 80 33.77 1.80 16.49
CA PRO A 80 32.51 2.00 17.21
C PRO A 80 31.56 0.84 16.98
N VAL A 81 30.88 0.37 18.04
CA VAL A 81 29.92 -0.73 17.97
C VAL A 81 28.58 -0.32 18.57
N TYR A 82 27.51 -0.61 17.83
CA TYR A 82 26.11 -0.35 18.20
C TYR A 82 25.38 -1.67 18.33
N VAL A 83 24.73 -1.90 19.47
CA VAL A 83 24.03 -3.15 19.75
C VAL A 83 22.55 -2.87 20.07
N ARG A 84 21.68 -3.73 19.58
CA ARG A 84 20.27 -3.80 20.00
C ARG A 84 19.91 -5.23 20.31
N ARG A 85 19.21 -5.43 21.42
CA ARG A 85 18.63 -6.70 21.84
C ARG A 85 17.12 -6.62 21.75
N GLU A 86 16.46 -7.63 21.15
CA GLU A 86 15.01 -7.67 21.07
C GLU A 86 14.52 -9.11 21.02
N ASP A 87 13.47 -9.43 21.78
CA ASP A 87 12.80 -10.73 21.71
C ASP A 87 11.91 -10.80 20.48
N ILE A 88 12.44 -11.43 19.42
CA ILE A 88 11.75 -11.55 18.14
C ILE A 88 10.60 -12.53 18.19
N ARG A 89 10.57 -13.52 19.11
CA ARG A 89 9.42 -14.42 19.26
C ARG A 89 8.21 -13.66 19.79
N ALA A 90 8.40 -12.87 20.84
CA ALA A 90 7.35 -12.04 21.42
C ALA A 90 6.82 -11.03 20.39
N PHE A 91 7.71 -10.38 19.63
CA PHE A 91 7.31 -9.45 18.57
C PHE A 91 6.52 -10.14 17.45
N ALA A 92 6.98 -11.29 16.94
CA ALA A 92 6.33 -12.05 15.89
C ALA A 92 4.92 -12.50 16.30
N ALA A 93 4.77 -13.04 17.52
CA ALA A 93 3.48 -13.46 18.08
C ALA A 93 2.50 -12.29 18.17
N LYS A 94 2.95 -11.14 18.70
CA LYS A 94 2.11 -9.93 18.83
C LYS A 94 1.58 -9.40 17.50
N HIS A 95 2.36 -9.54 16.39
CA HIS A 95 2.03 -8.97 15.09
C HIS A 95 1.56 -10.01 14.06
N GLY A 96 1.43 -11.29 14.44
CA GLY A 96 1.03 -12.36 13.53
C GLY A 96 2.02 -12.59 12.38
N LEU A 97 3.31 -12.38 12.62
CA LEU A 97 4.38 -12.50 11.63
C LEU A 97 5.14 -13.83 11.78
N ASN A 98 5.75 -14.25 10.68
CA ASN A 98 6.77 -15.30 10.72
C ASN A 98 8.02 -14.76 11.45
N ILE A 99 8.68 -15.59 12.27
CA ILE A 99 9.89 -15.23 13.06
C ILE A 99 11.01 -14.68 12.16
N GLU A 100 11.23 -15.26 10.98
CA GLU A 100 12.26 -14.81 10.04
C GLU A 100 11.93 -13.41 9.48
N GLU A 101 10.67 -13.18 9.10
CA GLU A 101 10.18 -11.89 8.60
C GLU A 101 10.25 -10.82 9.70
N ALA A 102 9.79 -11.13 10.90
CA ALA A 102 9.86 -10.26 12.07
C ALA A 102 11.30 -9.88 12.41
N GLY A 103 12.19 -10.85 12.46
CA GLY A 103 13.61 -10.62 12.72
C GLY A 103 14.28 -9.75 11.66
N ARG A 104 13.94 -9.99 10.38
CA ARG A 104 14.43 -9.16 9.27
C ARG A 104 13.91 -7.71 9.37
N GLU A 105 12.62 -7.52 9.63
CA GLU A 105 12.00 -6.19 9.76
C GLU A 105 12.67 -5.40 10.89
N ARG A 106 12.79 -6.00 12.08
CA ARG A 106 13.35 -5.33 13.26
C ARG A 106 14.83 -5.01 13.10
N ARG A 107 15.60 -5.93 12.50
CA ARG A 107 17.01 -5.69 12.17
C ARG A 107 17.20 -4.53 11.21
N TYR A 108 16.45 -4.47 10.11
CA TYR A 108 16.56 -3.35 9.15
C TYR A 108 16.09 -2.03 9.75
N LYS A 109 15.06 -2.05 10.60
CA LYS A 109 14.62 -0.88 11.35
C LYS A 109 15.75 -0.35 12.23
N PHE A 110 16.37 -1.22 13.05
CA PHE A 110 17.52 -0.87 13.89
C PHE A 110 18.68 -0.29 13.08
N LEU A 111 19.05 -0.93 11.97
CA LEU A 111 20.15 -0.48 11.13
C LEU A 111 19.88 0.92 10.54
N ARG A 112 18.66 1.19 10.06
CA ARG A 112 18.28 2.51 9.53
C ARG A 112 18.22 3.59 10.62
N GLU A 113 17.69 3.29 11.79
CA GLU A 113 17.64 4.21 12.94
C GLU A 113 19.07 4.55 13.41
N THR A 114 19.95 3.54 13.50
CA THR A 114 21.35 3.75 13.86
C THR A 114 22.08 4.56 12.79
N ALA A 115 21.87 4.25 11.52
CA ALA A 115 22.44 4.98 10.39
C ALA A 115 22.09 6.47 10.43
N GLY A 116 20.82 6.81 10.66
CA GLY A 116 20.38 8.20 10.78
C GLY A 116 20.99 8.92 11.99
N ARG A 117 21.03 8.25 13.16
CA ARG A 117 21.61 8.82 14.40
C ARG A 117 23.11 9.11 14.31
N VAL A 118 23.87 8.24 13.61
CA VAL A 118 25.33 8.32 13.52
C VAL A 118 25.78 9.10 12.27
N GLY A 119 24.85 9.38 11.36
CA GLY A 119 25.13 10.08 10.10
C GLY A 119 26.01 9.26 9.16
N VAL A 120 25.72 7.93 9.01
CA VAL A 120 26.42 7.09 8.03
C VAL A 120 25.74 7.17 6.65
N SER A 121 26.56 7.13 5.59
CA SER A 121 26.09 7.18 4.21
C SER A 121 25.65 5.81 3.67
N ARG A 122 26.24 4.72 4.19
CA ARG A 122 25.99 3.35 3.72
C ARG A 122 25.82 2.36 4.90
N ILE A 123 24.94 1.37 4.71
CA ILE A 123 24.79 0.20 5.57
C ILE A 123 25.25 -1.03 4.77
N ALA A 124 26.35 -1.65 5.15
CA ALA A 124 26.87 -2.83 4.47
C ALA A 124 26.34 -4.13 5.08
N THR A 125 25.78 -5.03 4.25
CA THR A 125 25.29 -6.35 4.65
C THR A 125 25.96 -7.46 3.85
N ALA A 126 26.26 -8.59 4.50
CA ALA A 126 27.12 -9.66 4.00
C ALA A 126 26.36 -10.73 3.18
N HIS A 127 25.45 -10.33 2.28
CA HIS A 127 24.80 -11.28 1.38
C HIS A 127 25.76 -11.67 0.26
N THR A 128 25.85 -12.97 0.00
CA THR A 128 26.76 -13.59 -0.97
C THR A 128 26.01 -14.04 -2.25
N LEU A 129 26.76 -14.46 -3.26
CA LEU A 129 26.22 -15.08 -4.49
C LEU A 129 25.44 -16.37 -4.16
N THR A 130 25.87 -17.11 -3.13
CA THR A 130 25.14 -18.30 -2.67
C THR A 130 23.79 -17.93 -2.08
N ASP A 131 23.69 -16.85 -1.28
CA ASP A 131 22.41 -16.33 -0.79
C ASP A 131 21.50 -15.85 -1.93
N GLN A 132 22.09 -15.31 -2.99
CA GLN A 132 21.36 -14.93 -4.19
C GLN A 132 20.71 -16.15 -4.85
N ALA A 133 21.50 -17.21 -5.08
CA ALA A 133 21.02 -18.46 -5.66
C ALA A 133 19.91 -19.10 -4.81
N GLU A 134 20.10 -19.17 -3.48
CA GLU A 134 19.07 -19.62 -2.54
C GLU A 134 17.76 -18.84 -2.70
N THR A 135 17.87 -17.51 -2.77
CA THR A 135 16.70 -16.61 -2.87
C THR A 135 15.97 -16.82 -4.19
N VAL A 136 16.68 -16.95 -5.30
CA VAL A 136 16.09 -17.19 -6.63
C VAL A 136 15.37 -18.54 -6.64
N LEU A 137 16.02 -19.61 -6.18
CA LEU A 137 15.40 -20.95 -6.10
C LEU A 137 14.16 -20.95 -5.20
N MET A 138 14.23 -20.34 -4.02
CA MET A 138 13.07 -20.25 -3.13
C MET A 138 11.90 -19.49 -3.77
N ARG A 139 12.18 -18.48 -4.58
CA ARG A 139 11.15 -17.73 -5.29
C ARG A 139 10.56 -18.53 -6.45
N ILE A 140 11.38 -19.28 -7.21
CA ILE A 140 10.92 -20.20 -8.25
C ILE A 140 9.98 -21.24 -7.66
N LEU A 141 10.38 -21.87 -6.55
CA LEU A 141 9.56 -22.87 -5.85
C LEU A 141 8.22 -22.33 -5.32
N ARG A 142 8.13 -21.02 -5.09
CA ARG A 142 6.89 -20.33 -4.68
C ARG A 142 6.05 -19.81 -5.85
N GLY A 143 6.48 -20.02 -7.10
CA GLY A 143 5.77 -19.54 -8.28
C GLY A 143 5.94 -18.05 -8.54
N THR A 144 7.16 -17.54 -8.56
CA THR A 144 7.43 -16.12 -8.82
C THR A 144 7.31 -15.76 -10.30
N GLY A 145 6.93 -14.51 -10.59
CA GLY A 145 7.10 -13.91 -11.90
C GLY A 145 8.50 -13.29 -12.09
N PRO A 146 8.77 -12.70 -13.29
CA PRO A 146 10.09 -12.10 -13.62
C PRO A 146 10.64 -11.13 -12.57
N THR A 147 9.80 -10.25 -12.01
CA THR A 147 10.19 -9.31 -10.96
C THR A 147 10.82 -10.01 -9.73
N GLY A 148 10.32 -11.20 -9.37
CA GLY A 148 10.87 -11.93 -8.25
C GLY A 148 12.19 -12.62 -8.56
N LEU A 149 12.48 -12.96 -9.81
CA LEU A 149 13.75 -13.57 -10.23
C LEU A 149 14.95 -12.63 -10.02
N GLY A 150 14.73 -11.31 -9.96
CA GLY A 150 15.78 -10.34 -9.64
C GLY A 150 16.49 -10.55 -8.29
N GLY A 151 15.99 -11.47 -7.44
CA GLY A 151 16.66 -11.90 -6.22
C GLY A 151 16.94 -10.78 -5.21
N ILE A 152 18.14 -10.76 -4.66
CA ILE A 152 18.65 -9.76 -3.71
C ILE A 152 19.30 -8.64 -4.51
N ALA A 153 18.86 -7.38 -4.34
CA ALA A 153 19.47 -6.23 -5.02
C ALA A 153 20.85 -5.90 -4.41
N PRO A 154 21.87 -5.54 -5.22
CA PRO A 154 23.18 -5.11 -4.73
C PRO A 154 23.11 -3.86 -3.87
N CYS A 155 22.23 -2.92 -4.23
CA CYS A 155 21.98 -1.69 -3.48
C CYS A 155 20.46 -1.47 -3.31
N ILE A 156 20.04 -0.90 -2.19
CA ILE A 156 18.65 -0.48 -1.93
C ILE A 156 18.69 0.99 -1.47
N ASP A 157 17.94 1.84 -2.17
CA ASP A 157 17.75 3.27 -1.87
C ASP A 157 19.06 4.05 -1.71
N GLY A 158 20.15 3.63 -2.37
CA GLY A 158 21.49 4.20 -2.17
C GLY A 158 22.10 3.96 -0.79
N LEU A 159 21.36 3.41 0.16
CA LEU A 159 21.75 3.27 1.55
C LEU A 159 22.28 1.88 1.92
N VAL A 160 21.54 0.82 1.57
CA VAL A 160 21.92 -0.56 1.94
C VAL A 160 22.69 -1.20 0.81
N ILE A 161 23.97 -1.54 1.05
CA ILE A 161 24.87 -2.11 0.06
C ILE A 161 25.27 -3.54 0.40
N ARG A 162 25.65 -4.32 -0.63
CA ARG A 162 26.02 -5.74 -0.53
C ARG A 162 27.28 -6.05 -1.32
N PRO A 163 28.44 -5.68 -0.79
CA PRO A 163 29.71 -5.85 -1.53
C PRO A 163 30.07 -7.31 -1.85
N LEU A 164 29.51 -8.29 -1.11
CA LEU A 164 29.75 -9.72 -1.30
C LEU A 164 28.74 -10.39 -2.26
N ILE A 165 27.81 -9.65 -2.89
CA ILE A 165 26.69 -10.25 -3.64
C ILE A 165 27.11 -11.12 -4.82
N GLU A 166 28.29 -10.91 -5.37
CA GLU A 166 28.90 -11.68 -6.46
C GLU A 166 29.97 -12.68 -5.99
N VAL A 167 30.21 -12.78 -4.68
CA VAL A 167 31.21 -13.67 -4.07
C VAL A 167 30.54 -14.96 -3.62
N LYS A 168 31.11 -16.12 -3.96
CA LYS A 168 30.64 -17.43 -3.48
C LYS A 168 31.05 -17.63 -2.02
N ARG A 169 30.22 -18.34 -1.24
CA ARG A 169 30.53 -18.64 0.15
C ARG A 169 31.87 -19.36 0.36
N ARG A 170 32.24 -20.29 -0.52
CA ARG A 170 33.53 -20.98 -0.48
C ARG A 170 34.73 -20.02 -0.58
N GLU A 171 34.56 -18.90 -1.32
CA GLU A 171 35.62 -17.88 -1.45
C GLU A 171 35.73 -17.03 -0.18
N VAL A 172 34.59 -16.79 0.49
CA VAL A 172 34.54 -16.16 1.81
C VAL A 172 35.28 -17.03 2.83
N GLU A 173 34.97 -18.31 2.89
CA GLU A 173 35.58 -19.26 3.82
C GLU A 173 37.10 -19.43 3.57
N ALA A 174 37.52 -19.49 2.30
CA ALA A 174 38.94 -19.51 1.94
C ALA A 174 39.69 -18.24 2.38
N TYR A 175 39.08 -17.05 2.20
CA TYR A 175 39.64 -15.77 2.63
C TYR A 175 39.82 -15.73 4.16
N LEU A 176 38.80 -16.11 4.92
CA LEU A 176 38.87 -16.14 6.38
C LEU A 176 39.97 -17.07 6.90
N ARG A 177 40.12 -18.25 6.26
CA ARG A 177 41.13 -19.23 6.58
C ARG A 177 42.57 -18.68 6.34
N VAL A 178 42.80 -18.12 5.15
CA VAL A 178 44.09 -17.57 4.78
C VAL A 178 44.48 -16.38 5.70
N ARG A 179 43.51 -15.53 6.04
CA ARG A 179 43.71 -14.35 6.89
C ARG A 179 43.62 -14.68 8.38
N ARG A 180 43.33 -15.92 8.76
CA ARG A 180 43.13 -16.37 10.16
C ARG A 180 42.14 -15.51 10.92
N ILE A 181 41.05 -15.08 10.25
CA ILE A 181 40.00 -14.23 10.83
C ILE A 181 39.03 -15.11 11.62
N PRO A 182 38.86 -14.85 12.92
CA PRO A 182 37.90 -15.61 13.72
C PRO A 182 36.47 -15.26 13.38
N TYR A 183 35.58 -16.27 13.42
CA TYR A 183 34.16 -16.14 13.30
C TYR A 183 33.45 -17.22 14.12
N ARG A 184 32.13 -17.06 14.31
CA ARG A 184 31.31 -18.04 15.02
C ARG A 184 30.42 -18.78 14.04
N GLU A 185 30.27 -20.09 14.24
CA GLU A 185 29.27 -20.87 13.50
C GLU A 185 27.93 -20.84 14.23
N ASP A 186 26.87 -20.56 13.50
CA ASP A 186 25.49 -20.66 13.99
C ASP A 186 24.98 -22.07 13.76
N GLU A 187 24.78 -22.84 14.84
CA GLU A 187 24.24 -24.20 14.79
C GLU A 187 22.87 -24.29 14.14
N THR A 188 22.05 -23.23 14.22
CA THR A 188 20.73 -23.20 13.58
C THR A 188 20.80 -23.25 12.06
N ASN A 189 21.97 -22.92 11.46
CA ASN A 189 22.22 -23.12 10.04
C ASN A 189 22.19 -24.60 9.62
N ARG A 190 22.21 -25.55 10.58
CA ARG A 190 22.11 -26.99 10.34
C ARG A 190 20.68 -27.49 10.38
N ASP A 191 19.73 -26.72 10.89
CA ASP A 191 18.34 -27.14 11.07
C ASP A 191 17.57 -27.16 9.74
N LEU A 192 17.28 -28.36 9.27
CA LEU A 192 16.57 -28.61 8.00
C LEU A 192 15.05 -28.34 8.07
N ARG A 193 14.49 -28.00 9.23
CA ARG A 193 13.10 -27.52 9.32
C ARG A 193 12.89 -26.23 8.53
N TYR A 194 13.92 -25.40 8.46
CA TYR A 194 13.89 -24.16 7.68
C TYR A 194 14.10 -24.43 6.18
N GLN A 195 13.17 -23.92 5.35
CA GLN A 195 13.22 -24.12 3.89
C GLN A 195 14.55 -23.64 3.28
N ARG A 196 15.07 -22.51 3.76
CA ARG A 196 16.34 -21.95 3.28
C ARG A 196 17.52 -22.89 3.52
N ASN A 197 17.58 -23.53 4.70
CA ASN A 197 18.63 -24.49 5.02
C ASN A 197 18.50 -25.76 4.16
N ARG A 198 17.28 -26.21 3.85
CA ARG A 198 17.06 -27.33 2.90
C ARG A 198 17.59 -26.99 1.51
N VAL A 199 17.29 -25.77 1.00
CA VAL A 199 17.79 -25.31 -0.31
C VAL A 199 19.32 -25.27 -0.29
N ARG A 200 19.94 -24.64 0.74
CA ARG A 200 21.40 -24.50 0.88
C ARG A 200 22.12 -25.84 0.99
N ARG A 201 21.62 -26.76 1.82
CA ARG A 201 22.35 -27.98 2.19
C ARG A 201 21.98 -29.22 1.40
N ARG A 202 20.81 -29.23 0.76
CA ARG A 202 20.35 -30.38 -0.02
C ARG A 202 20.15 -30.04 -1.50
N LEU A 203 19.35 -29.03 -1.82
CA LEU A 203 18.96 -28.77 -3.19
C LEU A 203 20.13 -28.22 -4.03
N ILE A 204 20.81 -27.17 -3.58
CA ILE A 204 21.95 -26.60 -4.33
C ILE A 204 23.07 -27.64 -4.51
N PRO A 205 23.55 -28.37 -3.47
CA PRO A 205 24.56 -29.41 -3.66
C PRO A 205 24.09 -30.57 -4.55
N TYR A 206 22.79 -30.90 -4.55
CA TYR A 206 22.24 -31.90 -5.44
C TYR A 206 22.28 -31.44 -6.91
N LEU A 207 21.88 -30.19 -7.18
CA LEU A 207 21.92 -29.58 -8.50
C LEU A 207 23.36 -29.43 -9.00
N GLU A 208 24.30 -29.02 -8.14
CA GLU A 208 25.72 -28.88 -8.51
C GLU A 208 26.37 -30.21 -8.88
N ARG A 209 26.02 -31.30 -8.20
CA ARG A 209 26.60 -32.65 -8.44
C ARG A 209 25.98 -33.37 -9.59
N ASN A 210 24.67 -33.24 -9.79
CA ASN A 210 23.94 -34.13 -10.70
C ASN A 210 23.48 -33.44 -11.98
N PHE A 211 23.50 -32.10 -12.04
CA PHE A 211 22.97 -31.35 -13.18
C PHE A 211 23.97 -30.31 -13.71
N GLU A 212 24.34 -29.31 -12.90
CA GLU A 212 25.13 -28.18 -13.36
C GLU A 212 26.06 -27.64 -12.25
N PRO A 213 27.37 -27.92 -12.31
CA PRO A 213 28.33 -27.48 -11.30
C PRO A 213 28.40 -25.95 -11.10
N LYS A 214 27.95 -25.18 -12.09
CA LYS A 214 27.95 -23.71 -12.08
C LYS A 214 26.57 -23.13 -11.75
N ILE A 215 25.60 -23.95 -11.28
CA ILE A 215 24.21 -23.51 -11.07
C ILE A 215 24.10 -22.25 -10.21
N VAL A 216 24.91 -22.09 -9.15
CA VAL A 216 24.96 -20.90 -8.30
C VAL A 216 25.29 -19.64 -9.11
N SER A 217 26.27 -19.75 -10.03
CA SER A 217 26.64 -18.64 -10.91
C SER A 217 25.57 -18.33 -11.94
N HIS A 218 24.91 -19.37 -12.49
CA HIS A 218 23.82 -19.21 -13.44
C HIS A 218 22.60 -18.55 -12.82
N LEU A 219 22.22 -18.91 -11.59
CA LEU A 219 21.14 -18.27 -10.84
C LEU A 219 21.49 -16.82 -10.48
N GLY A 220 22.75 -16.53 -10.16
CA GLY A 220 23.24 -15.17 -9.96
C GLY A 220 23.09 -14.30 -11.21
N ARG A 221 23.50 -14.84 -12.38
CA ARG A 221 23.35 -14.14 -13.68
C ARG A 221 21.89 -13.95 -14.05
N LEU A 222 21.04 -14.97 -13.85
CA LEU A 222 19.59 -14.84 -14.06
C LEU A 222 19.00 -13.70 -13.22
N ALA A 223 19.40 -13.60 -11.95
CA ALA A 223 18.95 -12.52 -11.08
C ALA A 223 19.42 -11.14 -11.56
N GLU A 224 20.61 -11.05 -12.09
CA GLU A 224 21.16 -9.83 -12.64
C GLU A 224 20.38 -9.37 -13.87
N ILE A 225 20.24 -10.23 -14.89
CA ILE A 225 19.48 -9.96 -16.11
C ILE A 225 18.04 -9.53 -15.74
N SER A 226 17.40 -10.30 -14.85
CA SER A 226 16.03 -9.98 -14.42
C SER A 226 15.93 -8.60 -13.76
N ARG A 227 16.93 -8.14 -13.01
CA ARG A 227 16.94 -6.80 -12.41
C ARG A 227 17.10 -5.70 -13.47
N GLU A 228 17.99 -5.91 -14.43
CA GLU A 228 18.23 -4.94 -15.52
C GLU A 228 16.96 -4.79 -16.37
N GLU A 229 16.32 -5.90 -16.74
CA GLU A 229 15.02 -5.87 -17.42
C GLU A 229 13.94 -5.17 -16.60
N GLU A 230 13.85 -5.44 -15.29
CA GLU A 230 12.87 -4.77 -14.42
C GLU A 230 13.12 -3.26 -14.33
N GLN A 231 14.37 -2.79 -14.34
CA GLN A 231 14.68 -1.36 -14.37
C GLN A 231 14.21 -0.72 -15.68
N ALA A 232 14.46 -1.36 -16.83
CA ALA A 232 13.98 -0.89 -18.13
C ALA A 232 12.44 -0.85 -18.16
N TRP A 233 11.78 -1.89 -17.69
CA TRP A 233 10.32 -1.92 -17.55
C TRP A 233 9.78 -0.83 -16.62
N ALA A 234 10.44 -0.58 -15.49
CA ALA A 234 10.02 0.47 -14.54
C ALA A 234 10.01 1.85 -15.19
N GLN A 235 11.03 2.17 -16.03
CA GLN A 235 11.09 3.43 -16.79
C GLN A 235 9.94 3.53 -17.81
N LEU A 236 9.72 2.48 -18.60
CA LEU A 236 8.64 2.42 -19.60
C LEU A 236 7.25 2.54 -18.95
N ILE A 237 7.05 1.87 -17.82
CA ILE A 237 5.77 1.87 -17.10
C ILE A 237 5.53 3.22 -16.42
N LYS A 238 6.55 3.88 -15.88
CA LYS A 238 6.42 5.18 -15.21
C LYS A 238 5.76 6.24 -16.11
N ALA A 239 6.18 6.32 -17.36
CA ALA A 239 5.61 7.26 -18.32
C ALA A 239 4.13 6.92 -18.66
N ARG A 240 3.82 5.63 -18.85
CA ARG A 240 2.45 5.16 -19.14
C ARG A 240 1.52 5.27 -17.93
N ALA A 241 2.03 4.96 -16.74
CA ALA A 241 1.26 5.05 -15.50
C ALA A 241 0.81 6.48 -15.22
N ARG A 242 1.65 7.50 -15.43
CA ARG A 242 1.29 8.93 -15.29
C ARG A 242 0.09 9.34 -16.16
N ARG A 243 -0.11 8.68 -17.30
CA ARG A 243 -1.23 8.96 -18.22
C ARG A 243 -2.48 8.13 -17.90
N ALA A 244 -2.32 6.95 -17.31
CA ALA A 244 -3.39 6.00 -17.05
C ALA A 244 -3.90 6.02 -15.61
N ILE A 245 -3.06 6.42 -14.65
CA ILE A 245 -3.36 6.42 -13.22
C ILE A 245 -3.28 7.87 -12.73
N PHE A 246 -4.36 8.38 -12.14
CA PHE A 246 -4.43 9.76 -11.69
C PHE A 246 -5.25 9.93 -10.42
N LEU A 247 -4.99 11.02 -9.70
CA LEU A 247 -5.71 11.41 -8.49
C LEU A 247 -6.82 12.40 -8.85
N LYS A 248 -8.05 12.12 -8.42
CA LYS A 248 -9.20 13.04 -8.56
C LYS A 248 -10.02 13.01 -7.28
N LYS A 249 -10.26 14.17 -6.67
CA LYS A 249 -11.00 14.31 -5.39
C LYS A 249 -10.49 13.36 -4.29
N GLY A 250 -9.16 13.25 -4.12
CA GLY A 250 -8.53 12.38 -3.12
C GLY A 250 -8.59 10.87 -3.39
N LYS A 251 -9.09 10.45 -4.56
CA LYS A 251 -9.17 9.03 -4.96
C LYS A 251 -8.29 8.75 -6.16
N ILE A 252 -7.71 7.54 -6.17
CA ILE A 252 -6.88 7.07 -7.27
C ILE A 252 -7.77 6.36 -8.28
N PHE A 253 -7.67 6.78 -9.53
CA PHE A 253 -8.40 6.22 -10.68
C PHE A 253 -7.43 5.61 -11.68
N PHE A 254 -7.90 4.57 -12.38
CA PHE A 254 -7.22 3.97 -13.51
C PHE A 254 -8.15 3.96 -14.73
N ASP A 255 -7.67 4.44 -15.85
CA ASP A 255 -8.40 4.51 -17.12
C ASP A 255 -8.50 3.12 -17.76
N ALA A 256 -9.72 2.56 -17.78
CA ALA A 256 -9.98 1.22 -18.33
C ALA A 256 -9.80 1.17 -19.86
N GLY A 257 -10.06 2.26 -20.58
CA GLY A 257 -9.87 2.34 -22.03
C GLY A 257 -8.39 2.21 -22.40
N ARG A 258 -7.51 2.83 -21.61
CA ARG A 258 -6.05 2.66 -21.78
C ARG A 258 -5.58 1.25 -21.42
N LEU A 259 -6.26 0.56 -20.51
CA LEU A 259 -5.92 -0.81 -20.13
C LEU A 259 -6.26 -1.81 -21.23
N SER A 260 -7.43 -1.66 -21.89
CA SER A 260 -7.90 -2.58 -22.92
C SER A 260 -7.05 -2.59 -24.19
N SER A 261 -6.40 -1.47 -24.53
CA SER A 261 -5.55 -1.34 -25.72
C SER A 261 -4.14 -1.92 -25.56
N LEU A 262 -3.79 -2.44 -24.38
CA LEU A 262 -2.42 -2.90 -24.08
C LEU A 262 -2.26 -4.40 -24.24
N SER A 263 -1.03 -4.82 -24.62
CA SER A 263 -0.65 -6.21 -24.52
C SER A 263 -0.79 -6.72 -23.08
N PRO A 264 -1.06 -8.02 -22.85
CA PRO A 264 -1.20 -8.57 -21.50
C PRO A 264 -0.02 -8.27 -20.58
N ALA A 265 1.22 -8.27 -21.10
CA ALA A 265 2.42 -7.97 -20.33
C ALA A 265 2.44 -6.54 -19.81
N LEU A 266 2.14 -5.55 -20.65
CA LEU A 266 2.05 -4.15 -20.26
C LEU A 266 0.87 -3.89 -19.33
N GLY A 267 -0.28 -4.48 -19.62
CA GLY A 267 -1.49 -4.36 -18.79
C GLY A 267 -1.25 -4.85 -17.36
N ARG A 268 -0.62 -6.03 -17.18
CA ARG A 268 -0.25 -6.57 -15.86
C ARG A 268 0.66 -5.62 -15.09
N ARG A 269 1.66 -5.03 -15.74
CA ARG A 269 2.59 -4.10 -15.10
C ARG A 269 1.93 -2.80 -14.68
N LEU A 270 1.03 -2.25 -15.50
CA LEU A 270 0.25 -1.07 -15.13
C LEU A 270 -0.75 -1.35 -14.02
N VAL A 271 -1.42 -2.51 -14.04
CA VAL A 271 -2.28 -2.96 -12.94
C VAL A 271 -1.47 -3.05 -11.64
N ARG A 272 -0.27 -3.62 -11.67
CA ARG A 272 0.61 -3.69 -10.48
C ARG A 272 1.00 -2.29 -9.99
N ALA A 273 1.30 -1.35 -10.89
CA ALA A 273 1.57 0.05 -10.53
C ALA A 273 0.34 0.71 -9.87
N PHE A 274 -0.86 0.46 -10.40
CA PHE A 274 -2.11 0.95 -9.82
C PHE A 274 -2.39 0.36 -8.44
N LEU A 275 -2.24 -0.96 -8.26
CA LEU A 275 -2.41 -1.62 -6.96
C LEU A 275 -1.38 -1.15 -5.93
N SER A 276 -0.14 -0.89 -6.35
CA SER A 276 0.91 -0.32 -5.50
C SER A 276 0.57 1.11 -5.07
N ALA A 277 0.02 1.94 -5.96
CA ALA A 277 -0.43 3.29 -5.62
C ALA A 277 -1.57 3.29 -4.60
N ILE A 278 -2.46 2.29 -4.63
CA ILE A 278 -3.59 2.15 -3.69
C ILE A 278 -3.14 1.61 -2.32
N LYS A 279 -2.25 0.61 -2.29
CA LYS A 279 -1.94 -0.16 -1.08
C LYS A 279 -0.51 0.00 -0.55
N GLY A 280 0.37 0.62 -1.31
CA GLY A 280 1.77 0.80 -0.95
C GLY A 280 2.65 -0.44 -1.20
N ASP A 281 2.10 -1.67 -1.08
CA ASP A 281 2.84 -2.90 -1.38
C ASP A 281 1.99 -3.95 -2.11
N LEU A 282 2.66 -4.91 -2.76
CA LEU A 282 2.03 -5.95 -3.58
C LEU A 282 2.13 -7.36 -2.98
N ARG A 283 2.61 -7.52 -1.75
CA ARG A 283 2.93 -8.84 -1.17
C ARG A 283 1.76 -9.80 -1.08
N LYS A 284 0.53 -9.27 -0.98
CA LYS A 284 -0.71 -10.07 -0.84
C LYS A 284 -1.47 -10.26 -2.15
N PHE A 285 -0.99 -9.71 -3.27
CA PHE A 285 -1.66 -9.85 -4.57
C PHE A 285 -1.05 -10.98 -5.38
N SER A 286 -1.89 -11.95 -5.73
CA SER A 286 -1.55 -13.08 -6.60
C SER A 286 -1.62 -12.69 -8.09
N PHE A 287 -1.16 -13.60 -8.95
CA PHE A 287 -1.36 -13.47 -10.40
C PHE A 287 -2.84 -13.35 -10.77
N ARG A 288 -3.72 -14.14 -10.11
CA ARG A 288 -5.17 -14.10 -10.34
C ARG A 288 -5.78 -12.74 -10.01
N ASP A 289 -5.29 -12.08 -8.95
CA ASP A 289 -5.76 -10.74 -8.56
C ASP A 289 -5.39 -9.69 -9.61
N VAL A 290 -4.16 -9.76 -10.15
CA VAL A 290 -3.72 -8.87 -11.23
C VAL A 290 -4.55 -9.09 -12.49
N GLU A 291 -4.84 -10.35 -12.86
CA GLU A 291 -5.71 -10.67 -13.99
C GLU A 291 -7.16 -10.21 -13.76
N ALA A 292 -7.70 -10.38 -12.56
CA ALA A 292 -9.03 -9.91 -12.22
C ALA A 292 -9.17 -8.40 -12.43
N VAL A 293 -8.15 -7.62 -12.06
CA VAL A 293 -8.13 -6.17 -12.30
C VAL A 293 -7.96 -5.85 -13.79
N ARG A 294 -7.12 -6.59 -14.51
CA ARG A 294 -6.94 -6.41 -15.95
C ARG A 294 -8.25 -6.63 -16.71
N CYS A 295 -9.01 -7.65 -16.31
CA CYS A 295 -10.33 -7.94 -16.88
C CYS A 295 -11.41 -6.90 -16.50
N LEU A 296 -11.14 -5.93 -15.64
CA LEU A 296 -12.07 -4.81 -15.40
C LEU A 296 -12.18 -3.88 -16.61
N ALA A 297 -11.33 -3.99 -17.61
CA ALA A 297 -11.55 -3.38 -18.91
C ALA A 297 -12.91 -3.82 -19.53
N GLU A 298 -13.36 -5.04 -19.22
CA GLU A 298 -14.59 -5.65 -19.75
C GLU A 298 -15.64 -5.88 -18.65
N ARG A 299 -15.23 -6.14 -17.42
CA ARG A 299 -16.09 -6.46 -16.26
C ARG A 299 -16.39 -5.22 -15.42
N LYS A 300 -17.42 -5.32 -14.56
CA LYS A 300 -17.84 -4.19 -13.69
C LYS A 300 -17.10 -4.14 -12.34
N GLU A 301 -16.79 -5.28 -11.73
CA GLU A 301 -16.20 -5.35 -10.37
C GLU A 301 -15.20 -6.49 -10.26
N ALA A 302 -14.20 -6.30 -9.38
CA ALA A 302 -13.25 -7.31 -8.95
C ALA A 302 -13.05 -7.24 -7.44
N ALA A 303 -13.20 -8.37 -6.75
CA ALA A 303 -12.88 -8.52 -5.33
C ALA A 303 -11.43 -8.96 -5.17
N LEU A 304 -10.70 -8.32 -4.26
CA LEU A 304 -9.26 -8.51 -4.03
C LEU A 304 -8.97 -8.76 -2.54
N PRO A 305 -7.79 -9.29 -2.19
CA PRO A 305 -7.39 -9.50 -0.82
C PRO A 305 -7.49 -8.27 0.07
N GLY A 306 -7.82 -8.49 1.36
CA GLY A 306 -7.98 -7.40 2.34
C GLY A 306 -9.28 -6.63 2.22
N LYS A 307 -10.35 -7.30 1.74
CA LYS A 307 -11.69 -6.72 1.56
C LYS A 307 -11.70 -5.51 0.60
N LEU A 308 -10.72 -5.43 -0.28
CA LEU A 308 -10.64 -4.42 -1.33
C LEU A 308 -11.54 -4.84 -2.49
N VAL A 309 -12.45 -3.99 -2.92
CA VAL A 309 -13.25 -4.18 -4.13
C VAL A 309 -12.95 -3.04 -5.07
N LEU A 310 -12.55 -3.36 -6.28
CA LEU A 310 -12.41 -2.40 -7.37
C LEU A 310 -13.64 -2.44 -8.26
N ARG A 311 -14.04 -1.28 -8.77
CA ARG A 311 -15.20 -1.13 -9.64
C ARG A 311 -14.88 -0.24 -10.82
N ARG A 312 -15.40 -0.62 -11.99
CA ARG A 312 -15.39 0.24 -13.19
C ARG A 312 -16.71 1.00 -13.30
N GLU A 313 -16.62 2.32 -13.31
CA GLU A 313 -17.74 3.24 -13.60
C GLU A 313 -17.28 4.28 -14.62
N GLN A 314 -18.08 4.52 -15.65
CA GLN A 314 -17.82 5.53 -16.71
C GLN A 314 -16.39 5.42 -17.31
N GLY A 315 -15.93 4.19 -17.54
CA GLY A 315 -14.57 3.95 -18.09
C GLY A 315 -13.41 4.07 -17.09
N LEU A 316 -13.68 4.38 -15.83
CA LEU A 316 -12.67 4.52 -14.78
C LEU A 316 -12.77 3.39 -13.75
N ILE A 317 -11.62 2.84 -13.37
CA ILE A 317 -11.49 1.83 -12.31
C ILE A 317 -11.03 2.54 -11.03
N SER A 318 -11.73 2.31 -9.93
CA SER A 318 -11.36 2.85 -8.60
C SER A 318 -11.79 1.89 -7.49
N ILE A 319 -11.38 2.21 -6.26
CA ILE A 319 -11.88 1.48 -5.08
C ILE A 319 -13.39 1.73 -4.97
N LYS A 320 -14.16 0.64 -4.89
CA LYS A 320 -15.57 0.70 -4.56
C LYS A 320 -15.71 1.17 -3.12
N GLU A 321 -16.30 2.34 -2.94
CA GLU A 321 -16.68 2.77 -1.58
C GLU A 321 -17.70 1.79 -1.02
N ARG A 322 -17.50 1.38 0.22
CA ARG A 322 -18.59 0.78 0.98
C ARG A 322 -19.68 1.85 1.03
N SER A 323 -20.90 1.50 0.60
CA SER A 323 -22.07 2.32 0.96
C SER A 323 -21.97 2.53 2.48
N ALA A 324 -21.95 3.78 2.92
CA ALA A 324 -22.13 4.07 4.32
C ALA A 324 -23.35 3.26 4.78
N PRO A 325 -23.35 2.65 5.97
CA PRO A 325 -24.53 1.99 6.49
C PRO A 325 -25.69 2.97 6.33
N SER A 326 -26.85 2.49 5.85
CA SER A 326 -28.02 3.33 5.70
C SER A 326 -28.31 3.92 7.11
N ILE A 327 -28.09 5.23 7.24
CA ILE A 327 -28.37 5.92 8.49
C ILE A 327 -29.89 6.07 8.48
N GLY A 328 -30.59 5.11 9.10
CA GLY A 328 -32.03 5.19 9.26
C GLY A 328 -32.35 6.24 10.30
N TYR A 329 -33.13 7.23 9.93
CA TYR A 329 -33.74 8.18 10.84
C TYR A 329 -35.17 8.48 10.37
N GLU A 330 -36.05 8.87 11.34
CA GLU A 330 -37.42 9.23 11.07
C GLU A 330 -37.86 10.21 12.15
N TYR A 331 -38.41 11.36 11.72
CA TYR A 331 -38.88 12.44 12.61
C TYR A 331 -40.25 12.93 12.14
N GLU A 332 -41.13 13.21 13.10
CA GLU A 332 -42.32 14.02 12.87
C GLU A 332 -41.99 15.48 13.10
N TRP A 333 -42.34 16.33 12.13
CA TRP A 333 -42.03 17.76 12.20
C TRP A 333 -43.27 18.62 11.97
N ASP A 334 -43.57 19.46 12.94
CA ASP A 334 -44.72 20.38 12.92
C ASP A 334 -44.51 21.65 12.12
N GLY A 335 -43.29 21.90 11.64
CA GLY A 335 -42.91 23.09 10.86
C GLY A 335 -42.73 24.36 11.68
N LYS A 336 -42.99 24.35 13.01
CA LYS A 336 -42.89 25.52 13.90
C LYS A 336 -41.49 25.70 14.52
N LYS A 337 -40.93 24.58 15.00
CA LYS A 337 -39.57 24.57 15.57
C LYS A 337 -38.57 24.10 14.49
N ASN A 338 -37.29 24.46 14.65
CA ASN A 338 -36.24 23.91 13.77
C ASN A 338 -36.17 22.39 13.98
N LEU A 339 -36.18 21.67 12.84
CA LEU A 339 -35.89 20.26 12.80
C LEU A 339 -34.37 20.06 12.76
N VAL A 340 -33.84 19.34 13.74
CA VAL A 340 -32.44 18.92 13.78
C VAL A 340 -32.39 17.43 13.49
N ILE A 341 -31.55 17.02 12.55
CA ILE A 341 -31.30 15.62 12.19
C ILE A 341 -29.81 15.33 12.46
N PRO A 342 -29.47 14.90 13.70
CA PRO A 342 -28.08 14.74 14.14
C PRO A 342 -27.31 13.73 13.30
N GLU A 343 -27.98 12.65 12.86
CA GLU A 343 -27.39 11.54 12.09
C GLU A 343 -26.75 11.98 10.77
N VAL A 344 -27.22 13.08 10.22
CA VAL A 344 -26.69 13.63 8.97
C VAL A 344 -26.11 15.04 9.12
N GLY A 345 -26.18 15.62 10.33
CA GLY A 345 -25.68 16.95 10.64
C GLY A 345 -26.45 18.07 9.88
N LEU A 346 -27.75 17.92 9.73
CA LEU A 346 -28.59 18.86 9.01
C LEU A 346 -29.64 19.46 9.95
N SER A 347 -30.00 20.73 9.70
CA SER A 347 -31.10 21.41 10.38
C SER A 347 -31.96 22.13 9.34
N PHE A 348 -33.28 22.14 9.59
CA PHE A 348 -34.28 22.75 8.70
C PHE A 348 -35.21 23.65 9.51
N ALA A 349 -35.52 24.81 8.92
CA ALA A 349 -36.54 25.72 9.41
C ALA A 349 -37.74 25.76 8.48
N GLY A 350 -38.95 25.79 9.03
CA GLY A 350 -40.20 25.96 8.33
C GLY A 350 -40.83 27.30 8.62
N ARG A 351 -41.41 27.95 7.60
CA ARG A 351 -42.24 29.13 7.78
C ARG A 351 -43.36 29.18 6.76
N LYS A 352 -44.51 29.69 7.19
CA LYS A 352 -45.62 29.99 6.30
C LYS A 352 -45.62 31.48 5.97
N ILE A 353 -45.72 31.81 4.68
CA ILE A 353 -45.78 33.20 4.22
C ILE A 353 -46.98 33.37 3.31
N ASN A 354 -47.61 34.54 3.30
CA ASN A 354 -48.63 34.89 2.36
C ASN A 354 -48.00 35.20 0.98
N LYS A 355 -48.68 34.85 -0.09
CA LYS A 355 -48.18 35.13 -1.45
C LYS A 355 -48.35 36.61 -1.77
N GLY A 356 -47.32 37.45 -1.46
CA GLY A 356 -47.19 38.86 -1.85
C GLY A 356 -46.19 38.99 -3.02
N LYS A 357 -46.00 40.23 -3.55
CA LYS A 357 -45.04 40.50 -4.63
C LYS A 357 -43.59 40.02 -4.31
N THR A 358 -43.21 40.01 -3.05
CA THR A 358 -41.89 39.57 -2.57
C THR A 358 -41.71 38.03 -2.62
N ALA A 359 -42.80 37.25 -2.65
CA ALA A 359 -42.71 35.77 -2.73
C ALA A 359 -42.33 35.25 -4.13
N LEU A 360 -42.46 36.10 -5.17
CA LEU A 360 -42.10 35.79 -6.56
C LEU A 360 -40.57 35.79 -6.79
N SER A 361 -39.79 36.40 -5.91
CA SER A 361 -38.33 36.39 -5.95
C SER A 361 -37.69 35.16 -5.31
N LEU A 362 -38.50 34.31 -4.66
CA LEU A 362 -38.00 33.08 -4.01
C LEU A 362 -38.12 31.92 -4.99
N TYR A 363 -36.97 31.35 -5.39
CA TYR A 363 -36.92 30.18 -6.24
C TYR A 363 -36.63 28.92 -5.42
N ASN A 364 -37.12 27.76 -5.93
CA ASN A 364 -36.69 26.47 -5.45
C ASN A 364 -35.20 26.29 -5.78
N ASP A 365 -34.39 26.02 -4.78
CA ASP A 365 -32.98 25.69 -4.96
C ASP A 365 -32.57 24.45 -4.15
N ASP A 366 -31.32 24.10 -4.18
CA ASP A 366 -30.80 22.94 -3.44
C ASP A 366 -30.89 23.08 -1.92
N ARG A 367 -31.17 24.26 -1.39
CA ARG A 367 -31.22 24.60 0.03
C ARG A 367 -32.61 24.86 0.55
N ARG A 368 -33.59 25.11 -0.35
CA ARG A 368 -34.97 25.46 0.05
C ARG A 368 -36.04 24.85 -0.88
N ALA A 369 -37.19 24.57 -0.31
CA ALA A 369 -38.40 24.16 -1.02
C ALA A 369 -39.54 25.16 -0.79
N LEU A 370 -40.26 25.51 -1.83
CA LEU A 370 -41.47 26.32 -1.82
C LEU A 370 -42.66 25.43 -2.17
N LEU A 371 -43.59 25.29 -1.23
CA LEU A 371 -44.72 24.38 -1.34
C LEU A 371 -46.04 25.12 -1.16
N ASP A 372 -47.09 24.74 -1.86
CA ASP A 372 -48.45 25.26 -1.67
C ASP A 372 -49.00 24.87 -0.29
N ALA A 373 -49.22 25.87 0.55
CA ALA A 373 -49.67 25.64 1.95
C ALA A 373 -51.06 24.94 2.02
N ALA A 374 -51.94 25.09 1.01
CA ALA A 374 -53.22 24.40 0.97
C ALA A 374 -53.12 22.90 0.77
N LYS A 375 -52.01 22.45 0.13
CA LYS A 375 -51.76 21.04 -0.21
C LYS A 375 -50.93 20.30 0.81
N VAL A 376 -50.12 20.99 1.59
CA VAL A 376 -49.26 20.37 2.62
C VAL A 376 -50.03 20.25 3.95
N ARG A 377 -49.94 19.09 4.59
CA ARG A 377 -50.51 18.84 5.92
C ARG A 377 -49.37 18.48 6.87
N PHE A 378 -49.34 19.15 8.00
CA PHE A 378 -48.46 18.86 9.13
C PHE A 378 -49.13 17.84 10.10
N PRO A 379 -48.33 17.04 10.86
CA PRO A 379 -46.88 17.02 10.84
C PRO A 379 -46.36 16.40 9.54
N LEU A 380 -45.16 16.88 9.09
CA LEU A 380 -44.41 16.22 8.03
C LEU A 380 -43.61 15.07 8.62
N LEU A 381 -43.63 13.91 7.96
CA LEU A 381 -42.70 12.84 8.25
C LEU A 381 -41.39 13.13 7.50
N VAL A 382 -40.29 13.22 8.22
CA VAL A 382 -38.95 13.45 7.67
C VAL A 382 -38.05 12.28 7.94
N ARG A 383 -37.62 11.58 6.91
CA ARG A 383 -36.89 10.33 7.06
C ARG A 383 -35.77 10.15 6.04
N SER A 384 -34.90 9.17 6.30
CA SER A 384 -33.98 8.65 5.30
C SER A 384 -34.73 8.04 4.11
N ARG A 385 -34.05 7.98 2.95
CA ARG A 385 -34.57 7.33 1.75
C ARG A 385 -34.86 5.84 2.01
N ARG A 386 -35.97 5.34 1.44
CA ARG A 386 -36.33 3.92 1.44
C ARG A 386 -36.26 3.34 0.02
N GLU A 387 -36.04 2.06 -0.08
CA GLU A 387 -36.14 1.38 -1.37
C GLU A 387 -37.59 1.43 -1.87
N GLY A 388 -37.76 1.74 -3.18
CA GLY A 388 -39.09 1.91 -3.76
C GLY A 388 -39.61 3.34 -3.75
N ASP A 389 -38.99 4.31 -3.06
CA ASP A 389 -39.41 5.72 -3.08
C ASP A 389 -39.56 6.27 -4.50
N ARG A 390 -40.76 6.84 -4.80
CA ARG A 390 -41.09 7.44 -6.09
C ARG A 390 -41.86 8.73 -5.88
N TYR A 391 -41.55 9.75 -6.66
CA TYR A 391 -42.35 10.96 -6.77
C TYR A 391 -42.28 11.57 -8.16
N ARG A 392 -43.14 12.54 -8.48
CA ARG A 392 -43.09 13.30 -9.70
C ARG A 392 -42.38 14.63 -9.44
N PRO A 393 -41.10 14.81 -9.86
CA PRO A 393 -40.42 16.07 -9.73
C PRO A 393 -41.10 17.17 -10.53
N LEU A 394 -41.00 18.41 -10.06
CA LEU A 394 -41.49 19.61 -10.75
C LEU A 394 -41.01 19.62 -12.20
N GLY A 395 -41.95 19.79 -13.15
CA GLY A 395 -41.68 19.79 -14.59
C GLY A 395 -41.48 18.41 -15.22
N SER A 396 -41.65 17.29 -14.46
CA SER A 396 -41.52 15.96 -15.01
C SER A 396 -42.87 15.43 -15.54
N PRO A 397 -42.90 14.74 -16.69
CA PRO A 397 -44.13 14.22 -17.25
C PRO A 397 -44.74 13.07 -16.39
N GLY A 398 -43.95 12.40 -15.53
CA GLY A 398 -44.42 11.27 -14.74
C GLY A 398 -43.62 11.01 -13.46
N ARG A 399 -44.09 10.01 -12.69
CA ARG A 399 -43.39 9.56 -11.47
C ARG A 399 -42.13 8.78 -11.82
N LYS A 400 -41.00 9.11 -11.15
CA LYS A 400 -39.72 8.43 -11.30
C LYS A 400 -39.26 7.87 -9.96
N LYS A 401 -38.45 6.78 -9.99
CA LYS A 401 -37.80 6.28 -8.80
C LYS A 401 -36.80 7.32 -8.27
N LEU A 402 -36.82 7.60 -6.97
CA LEU A 402 -35.91 8.55 -6.36
C LEU A 402 -34.43 8.25 -6.64
N LYS A 403 -34.06 6.95 -6.68
CA LYS A 403 -32.74 6.47 -7.07
C LYS A 403 -32.31 6.93 -8.47
N GLU A 404 -33.22 6.94 -9.43
CA GLU A 404 -32.95 7.34 -10.81
C GLU A 404 -32.76 8.86 -10.92
N ILE A 405 -33.60 9.64 -10.19
CA ILE A 405 -33.50 11.10 -10.14
C ILE A 405 -32.14 11.52 -9.55
N MET A 406 -31.75 10.91 -8.43
CA MET A 406 -30.46 11.17 -7.79
C MET A 406 -29.27 10.78 -8.68
N ARG A 407 -29.41 9.71 -9.47
CA ARG A 407 -28.38 9.30 -10.43
C ARG A 407 -28.25 10.28 -11.60
N ALA A 408 -29.37 10.74 -12.15
CA ALA A 408 -29.39 11.74 -13.21
C ALA A 408 -28.81 13.10 -12.78
N LYS A 409 -28.92 13.44 -11.49
CA LYS A 409 -28.32 14.64 -10.87
C LYS A 409 -26.87 14.39 -10.40
N GLU A 410 -26.26 13.27 -10.77
CA GLU A 410 -24.88 12.88 -10.41
C GLU A 410 -24.56 12.94 -8.91
N ILE A 411 -25.58 12.77 -8.04
CA ILE A 411 -25.39 12.77 -6.60
C ILE A 411 -24.56 11.54 -6.20
N PRO A 412 -23.44 11.71 -5.49
CA PRO A 412 -22.61 10.60 -5.04
C PRO A 412 -23.38 9.61 -4.15
N LEU A 413 -23.11 8.31 -4.29
CA LEU A 413 -23.83 7.26 -3.56
C LEU A 413 -23.86 7.48 -2.05
N ALA A 414 -22.72 7.92 -1.48
CA ALA A 414 -22.58 8.22 -0.06
C ALA A 414 -23.50 9.37 0.43
N GLU A 415 -23.86 10.31 -0.46
CA GLU A 415 -24.73 11.43 -0.14
C GLU A 415 -26.20 11.07 -0.29
N ARG A 416 -26.55 10.10 -1.15
CA ARG A 416 -27.96 9.74 -1.41
C ARG A 416 -28.69 9.27 -0.18
N GLU A 417 -28.03 8.51 0.68
CA GLU A 417 -28.60 7.99 1.92
C GLU A 417 -28.70 9.06 3.02
N ARG A 418 -27.97 10.15 2.91
CA ARG A 418 -27.94 11.26 3.87
C ARG A 418 -28.95 12.37 3.59
N ARG A 419 -29.62 12.35 2.42
CA ARG A 419 -30.56 13.40 2.03
C ARG A 419 -31.95 13.15 2.60
N PRO A 420 -32.51 14.07 3.43
CA PRO A 420 -33.84 13.91 4.01
C PRO A 420 -34.94 13.93 2.96
N VAL A 421 -35.89 13.02 3.13
CA VAL A 421 -37.12 12.92 2.36
C VAL A 421 -38.25 13.43 3.23
N PHE A 422 -38.93 14.51 2.79
CA PHE A 422 -40.07 15.13 3.45
C PHE A 422 -41.36 14.59 2.86
N LEU A 423 -42.25 14.07 3.72
CA LEU A 423 -43.53 13.51 3.32
C LEU A 423 -44.70 14.22 4.04
N SER A 424 -45.77 14.44 3.29
CA SER A 424 -47.08 14.86 3.84
C SER A 424 -48.11 13.76 3.52
N ARG A 425 -48.72 13.19 4.52
CA ARG A 425 -49.69 12.06 4.38
C ARG A 425 -49.18 10.95 3.49
N GLY A 426 -47.95 10.50 3.68
CA GLY A 426 -47.31 9.41 2.94
C GLY A 426 -46.84 9.76 1.51
N LYS A 427 -47.10 10.98 1.02
CA LYS A 427 -46.63 11.44 -0.29
C LYS A 427 -45.38 12.30 -0.14
N ILE A 428 -44.33 12.04 -0.93
CA ILE A 428 -43.10 12.86 -0.95
C ILE A 428 -43.45 14.26 -1.47
N VAL A 429 -43.18 15.26 -0.64
CA VAL A 429 -43.36 16.68 -0.99
C VAL A 429 -42.04 17.28 -1.48
N TRP A 430 -40.91 16.85 -0.87
CA TRP A 430 -39.58 17.34 -1.23
C TRP A 430 -38.50 16.36 -0.77
N VAL A 431 -37.39 16.38 -1.49
CA VAL A 431 -36.13 15.71 -1.09
C VAL A 431 -35.04 16.77 -1.17
N GLN A 432 -34.25 16.90 -0.12
CA GLN A 432 -33.20 17.91 -0.05
C GLN A 432 -32.24 17.83 -1.24
N GLY A 433 -32.07 18.98 -1.95
CA GLY A 433 -31.25 19.09 -3.14
C GLY A 433 -31.90 18.56 -4.44
N LEU A 434 -33.20 18.31 -4.41
CA LEU A 434 -33.97 17.90 -5.60
C LEU A 434 -35.19 18.84 -5.79
N PRO A 435 -35.76 18.90 -7.00
CA PRO A 435 -37.00 19.64 -7.25
C PRO A 435 -38.13 19.17 -6.33
N VAL A 436 -38.99 20.08 -5.92
CA VAL A 436 -40.22 19.76 -5.18
C VAL A 436 -41.14 18.85 -6.00
N ALA A 437 -42.03 18.15 -5.33
CA ALA A 437 -43.01 17.32 -6.04
C ALA A 437 -44.03 18.18 -6.79
N GLU A 438 -44.35 17.82 -8.01
CA GLU A 438 -45.30 18.51 -8.93
C GLU A 438 -46.65 18.75 -8.27
N ASP A 439 -47.15 17.77 -7.51
CA ASP A 439 -48.43 17.82 -6.82
C ASP A 439 -48.51 18.95 -5.76
N PHE A 440 -47.36 19.38 -5.22
CA PHE A 440 -47.26 20.37 -4.14
C PHE A 440 -46.67 21.70 -4.59
N LYS A 441 -46.50 21.91 -5.88
CA LYS A 441 -45.93 23.16 -6.44
C LYS A 441 -46.80 24.37 -6.12
N VAL A 442 -46.13 25.50 -5.99
CA VAL A 442 -46.80 26.83 -5.98
C VAL A 442 -47.35 27.13 -7.36
N SER A 443 -48.57 27.58 -7.43
CA SER A 443 -49.29 27.91 -8.66
C SER A 443 -49.88 29.35 -8.60
N PRO A 444 -50.41 29.89 -9.69
CA PRO A 444 -51.07 31.21 -9.69
C PRO A 444 -52.16 31.35 -8.62
N VAL A 445 -52.91 30.30 -8.34
CA VAL A 445 -54.04 30.27 -7.38
C VAL A 445 -53.59 30.04 -5.91
N THR A 446 -52.31 29.80 -5.65
CA THR A 446 -51.78 29.59 -4.29
C THR A 446 -51.90 30.89 -3.50
N LYS A 447 -52.55 30.86 -2.33
CA LYS A 447 -52.72 31.99 -1.41
C LYS A 447 -51.58 32.11 -0.39
N ALA A 448 -51.06 31.00 0.10
CA ALA A 448 -49.99 30.92 1.09
C ALA A 448 -48.96 29.85 0.74
N ILE A 449 -47.71 30.07 1.07
CA ILE A 449 -46.57 29.24 0.74
C ILE A 449 -45.90 28.75 2.01
N ILE A 450 -45.58 27.46 2.08
CA ILE A 450 -44.67 26.89 3.07
C ILE A 450 -43.26 26.90 2.48
N VAL A 451 -42.35 27.55 3.19
CA VAL A 451 -40.93 27.55 2.88
C VAL A 451 -40.22 26.60 3.85
N ILE A 452 -39.57 25.57 3.31
CA ILE A 452 -38.65 24.72 4.06
C ILE A 452 -37.24 25.08 3.64
N ALA A 453 -36.42 25.53 4.56
CA ALA A 453 -35.05 25.94 4.26
C ALA A 453 -34.03 25.25 5.18
N LYS A 454 -32.85 24.91 4.63
CA LYS A 454 -31.73 24.44 5.44
C LYS A 454 -31.31 25.58 6.38
N ALA A 455 -31.31 25.31 7.69
CA ALA A 455 -30.83 26.24 8.71
C ALA A 455 -29.32 26.01 8.94
N THR A 456 -28.58 27.10 9.21
CA THR A 456 -27.18 27.01 9.63
C THR A 456 -27.14 26.65 11.12
N PHE A 457 -26.36 25.68 11.50
CA PHE A 457 -26.02 25.52 12.92
C PHE A 457 -25.29 26.78 13.40
N LYS A 458 -25.86 27.47 14.38
CA LYS A 458 -25.10 28.42 15.21
C LYS A 458 -24.46 27.67 16.34
#